data_d07e9a7a3134a596f3a0699886135930
#
_entry.id   d07e9a7a3134a596f3a0699886135930
#
_cell.length_a   1.000
_cell.length_b   1.000
_cell.length_c   1.000
_cell.angle_alpha   90.00
_cell.angle_beta   90.00
_cell.angle_gamma   90.00
#
_symmetry.space_group_name_H-M   'P 1'
#
loop_
_entity.id
_entity.type
_entity.pdbx_description
1 polymer ?
#
loop_
_entity_poly.entity_id
_entity_poly.type
_entity_poly.pdbx_seq_one_letter_code
_entity_poly.pdbx_strand_id
1 'polypeptide(L)'
;NCAHDAISIAEKKASIAPDKCAGCGRCIGVCPVDAVANHCDESNDILNKKIAEYSLAVLKDRPHFHISLVVDVSPYCDCHAENDAAIIPNVGMFASFDPVALDMACADAVNRQPAIPGCILDEREHCHHDHFTDIHPETNWKVALEHAEKLGIGTMEYELIEI
;
A
#
# COMPACT_ATOMS: atom_id res chain seq x y z
N ASN A 1 -11.45 24.97 -3.30
CA ASN A 1 -10.14 24.43 -2.89
C ASN A 1 -9.41 23.62 -3.99
N CYS A 2 -9.89 23.63 -5.24
CA CYS A 2 -9.22 22.99 -6.37
C CYS A 2 -8.21 23.95 -7.00
N ALA A 3 -6.94 23.57 -7.09
CA ALA A 3 -5.89 24.39 -7.71
C ALA A 3 -6.00 24.44 -9.26
N HIS A 4 -6.83 23.58 -9.84
CA HIS A 4 -7.02 23.43 -11.29
C HIS A 4 -8.40 23.93 -11.77
N ASP A 5 -9.18 24.56 -10.89
CA ASP A 5 -10.56 25.02 -11.17
C ASP A 5 -11.45 23.94 -11.83
N ALA A 6 -11.21 22.69 -11.44
CA ALA A 6 -11.93 21.54 -12.00
C ALA A 6 -13.29 21.29 -11.32
N ILE A 7 -13.61 21.98 -10.21
CA ILE A 7 -14.85 21.77 -9.44
C ILE A 7 -15.80 22.93 -9.66
N SER A 8 -17.02 22.59 -10.06
CA SER A 8 -18.15 23.50 -10.08
C SER A 8 -19.25 23.04 -9.12
N ILE A 9 -19.98 23.97 -8.54
CA ILE A 9 -21.14 23.69 -7.68
C ILE A 9 -22.37 24.33 -8.30
N ALA A 10 -23.32 23.50 -8.68
CA ALA A 10 -24.61 23.94 -9.19
C ALA A 10 -25.71 23.13 -8.51
N GLU A 11 -26.83 23.78 -8.17
CA GLU A 11 -28.01 23.14 -7.56
C GLU A 11 -27.67 22.22 -6.34
N LYS A 12 -26.74 22.67 -5.50
CA LYS A 12 -26.22 21.93 -4.34
C LYS A 12 -25.50 20.62 -4.66
N LYS A 13 -25.07 20.43 -5.90
CA LYS A 13 -24.25 19.28 -6.33
C LYS A 13 -22.89 19.76 -6.80
N ALA A 14 -21.83 19.04 -6.41
CA ALA A 14 -20.49 19.23 -6.96
C ALA A 14 -20.35 18.43 -8.24
N SER A 15 -19.75 19.06 -9.27
CA SER A 15 -19.37 18.39 -10.51
C SER A 15 -17.89 18.62 -10.76
N ILE A 16 -17.20 17.59 -11.21
CA ILE A 16 -15.76 17.63 -11.51
C ILE A 16 -15.57 17.49 -13.01
N ALA A 17 -14.87 18.45 -13.61
CA ALA A 17 -14.49 18.41 -15.01
C ALA A 17 -13.25 17.51 -15.20
N PRO A 18 -13.37 16.33 -15.87
CA PRO A 18 -12.28 15.38 -15.97
C PRO A 18 -11.07 15.93 -16.75
N ASP A 19 -11.30 16.78 -17.73
CA ASP A 19 -10.29 17.42 -18.55
C ASP A 19 -9.41 18.43 -17.78
N LYS A 20 -9.90 18.93 -16.65
CA LYS A 20 -9.18 19.85 -15.76
C LYS A 20 -8.66 19.16 -14.50
N CYS A 21 -9.19 17.99 -14.16
CA CYS A 21 -8.87 17.30 -12.92
C CYS A 21 -7.50 16.62 -13.01
N ALA A 22 -6.56 17.02 -12.16
CA ALA A 22 -5.24 16.40 -12.04
C ALA A 22 -5.24 15.12 -11.19
N GLY A 23 -6.37 14.66 -10.66
CA GLY A 23 -6.46 13.45 -9.85
C GLY A 23 -5.78 13.52 -8.47
N CYS A 24 -5.51 14.71 -7.95
CA CYS A 24 -4.72 14.89 -6.71
C CYS A 24 -5.45 14.51 -5.41
N GLY A 25 -6.73 14.16 -5.44
CA GLY A 25 -7.51 13.71 -4.27
C GLY A 25 -7.83 14.78 -3.22
N ARG A 26 -7.29 16.01 -3.32
CA ARG A 26 -7.45 17.05 -2.30
C ARG A 26 -8.92 17.38 -1.97
N CYS A 27 -9.80 17.36 -2.96
CA CYS A 27 -11.23 17.64 -2.76
C CYS A 27 -11.93 16.54 -1.96
N ILE A 28 -11.46 15.29 -2.07
CA ILE A 28 -11.95 14.16 -1.27
C ILE A 28 -11.53 14.37 0.18
N GLY A 29 -10.23 14.56 0.44
CA GLY A 29 -9.70 14.70 1.79
C GLY A 29 -10.16 15.94 2.58
N VAL A 30 -10.68 16.98 1.91
CA VAL A 30 -11.17 18.19 2.60
C VAL A 30 -12.68 18.29 2.68
N CYS A 31 -13.42 17.30 2.18
CA CYS A 31 -14.89 17.33 2.19
C CYS A 31 -15.43 16.87 3.54
N PRO A 32 -16.04 17.74 4.36
CA PRO A 32 -16.48 17.36 5.71
C PRO A 32 -17.74 16.49 5.72
N VAL A 33 -18.33 16.22 4.54
CA VAL A 33 -19.60 15.50 4.38
C VAL A 33 -19.49 14.39 3.33
N ASP A 34 -18.27 13.99 2.97
CA ASP A 34 -17.97 12.92 2.00
C ASP A 34 -18.76 13.01 0.68
N ALA A 35 -19.09 14.25 0.25
CA ALA A 35 -19.85 14.50 -0.96
C ALA A 35 -19.04 14.33 -2.25
N VAL A 36 -17.72 14.13 -2.13
CA VAL A 36 -16.80 13.89 -3.23
C VAL A 36 -16.14 12.54 -2.99
N ALA A 37 -16.49 11.57 -3.80
CA ALA A 37 -15.89 10.24 -3.79
C ALA A 37 -15.14 9.98 -5.09
N ASN A 38 -14.26 8.99 -5.07
CA ASN A 38 -13.67 8.46 -6.30
C ASN A 38 -14.76 7.73 -7.09
N HIS A 39 -14.95 8.12 -8.36
CA HIS A 39 -16.00 7.54 -9.21
C HIS A 39 -15.59 6.17 -9.79
N CYS A 40 -14.32 5.89 -9.81
CA CYS A 40 -13.77 4.61 -10.27
C CYS A 40 -13.27 3.85 -9.05
N ASP A 41 -14.09 2.95 -8.57
CA ASP A 41 -13.67 1.90 -7.66
C ASP A 41 -12.89 0.87 -8.49
N GLU A 42 -11.67 1.27 -8.87
CA GLU A 42 -10.77 0.36 -9.56
C GLU A 42 -10.39 -0.75 -8.59
N SER A 43 -10.33 -1.98 -9.09
CA SER A 43 -9.95 -3.13 -8.27
C SER A 43 -8.60 -2.88 -7.57
N ASN A 44 -8.42 -3.42 -6.38
CA ASN A 44 -7.16 -3.35 -5.63
C ASN A 44 -5.96 -3.77 -6.47
N ASP A 45 -6.14 -4.72 -7.39
CA ASP A 45 -5.09 -5.16 -8.32
C ASP A 45 -4.63 -4.05 -9.28
N ILE A 46 -5.53 -3.21 -9.76
CA ILE A 46 -5.17 -2.08 -10.62
C ILE A 46 -4.41 -1.03 -9.82
N LEU A 47 -4.85 -0.75 -8.59
CA LEU A 47 -4.14 0.15 -7.68
C LEU A 47 -2.71 -0.37 -7.43
N ASN A 48 -2.55 -1.64 -7.11
CA ASN A 48 -1.25 -2.26 -6.87
C ASN A 48 -0.32 -2.19 -8.09
N LYS A 49 -0.84 -2.38 -9.30
CA LYS A 49 -0.05 -2.18 -10.54
C LYS A 49 0.38 -0.72 -10.71
N LYS A 50 -0.52 0.24 -10.45
CA LYS A 50 -0.19 1.66 -10.52
C LYS A 50 0.88 2.06 -9.50
N ILE A 51 0.86 1.50 -8.30
CA ILE A 51 1.92 1.71 -7.30
C ILE A 51 3.28 1.30 -7.87
N ALA A 52 3.39 0.13 -8.50
CA ALA A 52 4.62 -0.31 -9.14
C ALA A 52 5.05 0.61 -10.30
N GLU A 53 4.13 1.05 -11.14
CA GLU A 53 4.41 1.98 -12.26
C GLU A 53 4.92 3.34 -11.76
N TYR A 54 4.33 3.89 -10.71
CA TYR A 54 4.80 5.14 -10.09
C TYR A 54 6.16 4.95 -9.40
N SER A 55 6.40 3.81 -8.78
CA SER A 55 7.71 3.46 -8.22
C SER A 55 8.78 3.44 -9.32
N LEU A 56 8.51 2.83 -10.47
CA LEU A 56 9.40 2.88 -11.63
C LEU A 56 9.69 4.31 -12.07
N ALA A 57 8.67 5.16 -12.14
CA ALA A 57 8.85 6.56 -12.56
C ALA A 57 9.79 7.35 -11.63
N VAL A 58 9.79 7.01 -10.34
CA VAL A 58 10.69 7.63 -9.35
C VAL A 58 12.11 7.06 -9.44
N LEU A 59 12.25 5.76 -9.61
CA LEU A 59 13.53 5.04 -9.52
C LEU A 59 14.32 5.05 -10.83
N LYS A 60 13.61 5.13 -11.96
CA LYS A 60 14.22 5.01 -13.30
C LYS A 60 15.41 5.94 -13.49
N ASP A 61 16.52 5.37 -13.96
CA ASP A 61 17.76 6.07 -14.28
C ASP A 61 18.40 6.85 -13.10
N ARG A 62 18.11 6.42 -11.87
CA ARG A 62 18.65 7.02 -10.65
C ARG A 62 19.34 5.97 -9.78
N PRO A 63 20.45 6.29 -9.13
CA PRO A 63 20.98 5.43 -8.07
C PRO A 63 20.00 5.45 -6.89
N HIS A 64 19.70 4.29 -6.34
CA HIS A 64 18.80 4.13 -5.20
C HIS A 64 19.28 3.04 -4.26
N PHE A 65 18.88 3.15 -3.01
CA PHE A 65 19.10 2.18 -1.96
C PHE A 65 17.89 2.25 -1.03
N HIS A 66 17.43 1.10 -0.57
CA HIS A 66 16.20 0.98 0.18
C HIS A 66 16.45 0.39 1.55
N ILE A 67 15.76 0.91 2.54
CA ILE A 67 15.75 0.42 3.92
C ILE A 67 14.29 0.27 4.34
N SER A 68 13.96 -0.87 4.94
CA SER A 68 12.64 -1.16 5.50
C SER A 68 12.76 -1.55 6.96
N LEU A 69 11.93 -0.94 7.81
CA LEU A 69 11.80 -1.27 9.23
C LEU A 69 10.53 -2.10 9.40
N VAL A 70 10.69 -3.39 9.74
CA VAL A 70 9.56 -4.27 10.06
C VAL A 70 9.34 -4.22 11.57
N VAL A 71 8.72 -3.14 12.01
CA VAL A 71 8.41 -2.83 13.41
C VAL A 71 7.01 -2.23 13.50
N ASP A 72 6.34 -2.44 14.63
CA ASP A 72 5.01 -1.92 14.92
C ASP A 72 3.99 -2.21 13.80
N VAL A 73 4.06 -3.42 13.23
CA VAL A 73 3.19 -3.84 12.13
C VAL A 73 1.75 -3.90 12.62
N SER A 74 0.94 -2.95 12.18
CA SER A 74 -0.46 -2.78 12.55
C SER A 74 -1.39 -3.31 11.47
N PRO A 75 -2.68 -3.62 11.79
CA PRO A 75 -3.62 -4.18 10.83
C PRO A 75 -3.99 -3.21 9.71
N TYR A 76 -3.97 -1.91 9.99
CA TYR A 76 -4.32 -0.86 9.04
C TYR A 76 -3.12 0.05 8.76
N CYS A 77 -3.14 0.65 7.57
CA CYS A 77 -2.19 1.70 7.21
C CYS A 77 -2.34 2.89 8.16
N ASP A 78 -1.24 3.58 8.47
CA ASP A 78 -1.22 4.81 9.29
C ASP A 78 -2.12 5.94 8.76
N CYS A 79 -2.59 5.82 7.51
CA CYS A 79 -3.59 6.73 6.95
C CYS A 79 -5.01 6.53 7.53
N HIS A 80 -5.26 5.44 8.24
CA HIS A 80 -6.51 5.15 8.94
C HIS A 80 -6.50 5.71 10.37
N ALA A 81 -7.61 6.33 10.77
CA ALA A 81 -7.77 6.88 12.13
C ALA A 81 -8.01 5.80 13.18
N GLU A 82 -8.54 4.65 12.76
CA GLU A 82 -8.88 3.48 13.57
C GLU A 82 -7.76 2.44 13.62
N ASN A 83 -6.51 2.88 13.68
CA ASN A 83 -5.39 1.96 13.78
C ASN A 83 -5.41 1.21 15.13
N ASP A 84 -4.96 -0.03 15.14
CA ASP A 84 -4.98 -0.93 16.28
C ASP A 84 -3.55 -1.30 16.72
N ALA A 85 -3.46 -2.12 17.76
CA ALA A 85 -2.20 -2.65 18.27
C ALA A 85 -1.45 -3.46 17.19
N ALA A 86 -0.14 -3.59 17.36
CA ALA A 86 0.69 -4.42 16.49
C ALA A 86 0.17 -5.87 16.45
N ILE A 87 0.19 -6.46 15.26
CA ILE A 87 -0.32 -7.82 15.02
C ILE A 87 0.74 -8.91 15.15
N ILE A 88 2.01 -8.52 15.05
CA ILE A 88 3.18 -9.39 15.17
C ILE A 88 4.27 -8.72 16.02
N PRO A 89 5.22 -9.48 16.60
CA PRO A 89 6.43 -8.92 17.19
C PRO A 89 7.28 -8.15 16.18
N ASN A 90 8.03 -7.17 16.68
CA ASN A 90 9.01 -6.47 15.84
C ASN A 90 10.05 -7.44 15.28
N VAL A 91 10.38 -7.31 14.02
CA VAL A 91 11.32 -8.19 13.32
C VAL A 91 12.70 -7.55 13.23
N GLY A 92 12.80 -6.34 12.69
CA GLY A 92 14.06 -5.64 12.53
C GLY A 92 14.13 -4.75 11.30
N MET A 93 15.36 -4.51 10.86
CA MET A 93 15.65 -3.65 9.71
C MET A 93 16.21 -4.48 8.56
N PHE A 94 15.72 -4.21 7.37
CA PHE A 94 16.15 -4.82 6.12
C PHE A 94 16.69 -3.73 5.18
N ALA A 95 17.65 -4.09 4.34
CA ALA A 95 18.21 -3.17 3.36
C ALA A 95 18.59 -3.88 2.07
N SER A 96 18.36 -3.23 0.92
CA SER A 96 18.72 -3.75 -0.40
C SER A 96 18.84 -2.63 -1.43
N PHE A 97 19.57 -2.89 -2.51
CA PHE A 97 19.52 -2.07 -3.73
C PHE A 97 18.33 -2.44 -4.61
N ASP A 98 17.74 -3.63 -4.42
CA ASP A 98 16.55 -4.09 -5.13
C ASP A 98 15.31 -3.90 -4.24
N PRO A 99 14.37 -3.00 -4.59
CA PRO A 99 13.20 -2.74 -3.77
C PRO A 99 12.19 -3.90 -3.79
N VAL A 100 12.11 -4.66 -4.87
CA VAL A 100 11.18 -5.79 -4.99
C VAL A 100 11.65 -6.96 -4.12
N ALA A 101 12.94 -7.28 -4.17
CA ALA A 101 13.57 -8.26 -3.29
C ALA A 101 13.44 -7.88 -1.81
N LEU A 102 13.59 -6.58 -1.49
CA LEU A 102 13.43 -6.06 -0.15
C LEU A 102 12.01 -6.25 0.38
N ASP A 103 11.02 -5.84 -0.40
CA ASP A 103 9.61 -5.96 0.01
C ASP A 103 9.19 -7.42 0.14
N MET A 104 9.65 -8.30 -0.76
CA MET A 104 9.39 -9.73 -0.67
C MET A 104 10.00 -10.34 0.60
N ALA A 105 11.25 -10.00 0.91
CA ALA A 105 11.93 -10.46 2.13
C ALA A 105 11.23 -9.97 3.40
N CYS A 106 10.76 -8.71 3.41
CA CYS A 106 10.00 -8.15 4.53
C CYS A 106 8.64 -8.83 4.69
N ALA A 107 7.91 -9.08 3.60
CA ALA A 107 6.62 -9.77 3.65
C ALA A 107 6.76 -11.20 4.16
N ASP A 108 7.77 -11.92 3.71
CA ASP A 108 8.09 -13.27 4.22
C ASP A 108 8.50 -13.24 5.69
N ALA A 109 9.21 -12.21 6.12
CA ALA A 109 9.60 -12.03 7.52
C ALA A 109 8.39 -11.78 8.42
N VAL A 110 7.42 -10.97 7.96
CA VAL A 110 6.12 -10.75 8.63
C VAL A 110 5.35 -12.06 8.74
N ASN A 111 5.21 -12.80 7.64
CA ASN A 111 4.44 -14.04 7.59
C ASN A 111 5.05 -15.18 8.43
N ARG A 112 6.33 -15.11 8.75
CA ARG A 112 7.00 -16.07 9.65
C ARG A 112 6.79 -15.77 11.13
N GLN A 113 6.30 -14.60 11.51
CA GLN A 113 6.09 -14.25 12.91
C GLN A 113 4.78 -14.85 13.44
N PRO A 114 4.72 -15.21 14.73
CA PRO A 114 3.47 -15.56 15.37
C PRO A 114 2.59 -14.30 15.55
N ALA A 115 1.27 -14.46 15.49
CA ALA A 115 0.36 -13.41 15.89
C ALA A 115 0.53 -13.06 17.37
N ILE A 116 0.39 -11.79 17.73
CA ILE A 116 0.35 -11.34 19.13
C ILE A 116 -1.00 -11.77 19.72
N PRO A 117 -1.02 -12.47 20.86
CA PRO A 117 -2.27 -12.90 21.47
C PRO A 117 -3.25 -11.75 21.75
N GLY A 118 -4.49 -11.90 21.31
CA GLY A 118 -5.57 -10.92 21.50
C GLY A 118 -5.56 -9.78 20.47
N CYS A 119 -4.69 -9.80 19.47
CA CYS A 119 -4.78 -8.87 18.34
C CYS A 119 -5.79 -9.36 17.29
N ILE A 120 -6.16 -8.50 16.35
CA ILE A 120 -7.14 -8.84 15.28
C ILE A 120 -6.68 -10.03 14.43
N LEU A 121 -5.36 -10.23 14.22
CA LEU A 121 -4.83 -11.37 13.49
C LEU A 121 -5.05 -12.68 14.28
N ASP A 122 -4.84 -12.67 15.60
CA ASP A 122 -5.03 -13.83 16.47
C ASP A 122 -6.52 -14.28 16.56
N GLU A 123 -7.44 -13.31 16.43
CA GLU A 123 -8.88 -13.56 16.45
C GLU A 123 -9.44 -14.11 15.14
N ARG A 124 -8.68 -14.03 14.05
CA ARG A 124 -9.11 -14.50 12.72
C ARG A 124 -8.69 -15.94 12.45
N GLU A 125 -9.47 -16.61 11.61
CA GLU A 125 -9.09 -17.92 11.09
C GLU A 125 -7.86 -17.77 10.15
N HIS A 126 -6.75 -18.43 10.51
CA HIS A 126 -5.51 -18.45 9.71
C HIS A 126 -5.65 -19.45 8.55
N CYS A 127 -6.53 -19.15 7.59
CA CYS A 127 -6.84 -20.07 6.50
C CYS A 127 -5.90 -19.93 5.28
N HIS A 128 -5.19 -18.81 5.18
CA HIS A 128 -4.37 -18.50 3.98
C HIS A 128 -2.87 -18.65 4.22
N HIS A 129 -2.41 -18.81 5.46
CA HIS A 129 -0.99 -18.79 5.83
C HIS A 129 -0.26 -17.51 5.35
N ASP A 130 -0.99 -16.42 5.24
CA ASP A 130 -0.54 -15.11 4.77
C ASP A 130 -1.25 -14.04 5.61
N HIS A 131 -0.53 -13.43 6.54
CA HIS A 131 -1.06 -12.45 7.49
C HIS A 131 -1.74 -11.27 6.78
N PHE A 132 -1.23 -10.86 5.63
CA PHE A 132 -1.83 -9.77 4.85
C PHE A 132 -3.21 -10.16 4.32
N THR A 133 -3.33 -11.36 3.74
CA THR A 133 -4.60 -11.88 3.23
C THR A 133 -5.56 -12.24 4.36
N ASP A 134 -5.05 -12.74 5.50
CA ASP A 134 -5.90 -13.05 6.66
C ASP A 134 -6.51 -11.78 7.28
N ILE A 135 -5.79 -10.63 7.23
CA ILE A 135 -6.32 -9.34 7.67
C ILE A 135 -7.20 -8.70 6.59
N HIS A 136 -6.78 -8.72 5.33
CA HIS A 136 -7.42 -8.04 4.21
C HIS A 136 -7.70 -9.00 3.04
N PRO A 137 -8.69 -9.89 3.16
CA PRO A 137 -8.96 -10.94 2.16
C PRO A 137 -9.40 -10.39 0.79
N GLU A 138 -9.81 -9.12 0.74
CA GLU A 138 -10.20 -8.42 -0.50
C GLU A 138 -9.00 -7.86 -1.27
N THR A 139 -7.78 -7.95 -0.73
CA THR A 139 -6.57 -7.42 -1.37
C THR A 139 -5.63 -8.53 -1.83
N ASN A 140 -4.76 -8.20 -2.79
CA ASN A 140 -3.67 -9.08 -3.24
C ASN A 140 -2.37 -8.26 -3.35
N TRP A 141 -1.60 -8.24 -2.28
CA TRP A 141 -0.35 -7.47 -2.20
C TRP A 141 0.72 -7.96 -3.20
N LYS A 142 0.71 -9.24 -3.58
CA LYS A 142 1.69 -9.82 -4.52
C LYS A 142 1.61 -9.23 -5.91
N VAL A 143 0.44 -8.74 -6.32
CA VAL A 143 0.24 -8.11 -7.64
C VAL A 143 1.18 -6.93 -7.86
N ALA A 144 1.47 -6.13 -6.82
CA ALA A 144 2.42 -5.02 -6.92
C ALA A 144 3.84 -5.52 -7.24
N LEU A 145 4.32 -6.54 -6.52
CA LEU A 145 5.66 -7.10 -6.69
C LEU A 145 5.80 -7.83 -8.04
N GLU A 146 4.83 -8.65 -8.41
CA GLU A 146 4.80 -9.33 -9.71
C GLU A 146 4.80 -8.34 -10.88
N HIS A 147 4.09 -7.22 -10.74
CA HIS A 147 4.07 -6.18 -11.77
C HIS A 147 5.37 -5.40 -11.80
N ALA A 148 5.95 -5.09 -10.63
CA ALA A 148 7.25 -4.44 -10.52
C ALA A 148 8.38 -5.26 -11.16
N GLU A 149 8.38 -6.59 -10.96
CA GLU A 149 9.31 -7.50 -11.62
C GLU A 149 9.12 -7.51 -13.15
N LYS A 150 7.88 -7.56 -13.65
CA LYS A 150 7.59 -7.45 -15.09
C LYS A 150 8.03 -6.11 -15.69
N LEU A 151 8.02 -5.03 -14.92
CA LEU A 151 8.51 -3.72 -15.32
C LEU A 151 10.04 -3.59 -15.26
N GLY A 152 10.74 -4.59 -14.71
CA GLY A 152 12.20 -4.59 -14.55
C GLY A 152 12.70 -3.68 -13.44
N ILE A 153 11.90 -3.41 -12.40
CA ILE A 153 12.31 -2.64 -11.22
C ILE A 153 13.27 -3.48 -10.36
N GLY A 154 13.03 -4.78 -10.25
CA GLY A 154 13.80 -5.72 -9.45
C GLY A 154 13.31 -7.15 -9.64
N THR A 155 13.63 -8.04 -8.71
CA THR A 155 13.20 -9.44 -8.70
C THR A 155 12.61 -9.83 -7.35
N MET A 156 11.65 -10.76 -7.35
CA MET A 156 11.09 -11.31 -6.12
C MET A 156 12.02 -12.35 -5.46
N GLU A 157 13.04 -12.83 -6.18
CA GLU A 157 14.06 -13.72 -5.62
C GLU A 157 15.07 -12.93 -4.78
N TYR A 158 15.39 -13.43 -3.59
CA TYR A 158 16.35 -12.79 -2.69
C TYR A 158 17.19 -13.81 -1.91
N GLU A 159 18.37 -13.38 -1.48
CA GLU A 159 19.19 -14.06 -0.48
C GLU A 159 19.26 -13.16 0.77
N LEU A 160 18.86 -13.69 1.93
CA LEU A 160 18.92 -12.96 3.19
C LEU A 160 20.27 -13.21 3.87
N ILE A 161 21.02 -12.15 4.10
CA ILE A 161 22.29 -12.17 4.84
C ILE A 161 22.07 -11.45 6.17
N GLU A 162 22.19 -12.18 7.26
CA GLU A 162 22.16 -11.63 8.63
C GLU A 162 23.52 -11.08 9.01
N ILE A 163 23.54 -9.88 9.62
CA ILE A 163 24.75 -9.19 10.07
C ILE A 163 24.69 -8.81 11.55
#